data_8c48ad3f873ca28b7d9a8a2a4515a192
#
_entry.id   8c48ad3f873ca28b7d9a8a2a4515a192
#
_cell.length_a   1.000
_cell.length_b   1.000
_cell.length_c   1.000
_cell.angle_alpha   90.00
_cell.angle_beta   90.00
_cell.angle_gamma   90.00
#
_symmetry.space_group_name_H-M   'P 1'
#
loop_
_entity.id
_entity.type
_entity.pdbx_description
1 polymer ?
#
loop_
_entity_poly.entity_id
_entity_poly.type
_entity_poly.pdbx_seq_one_letter_code
_entity_poly.pdbx_strand_id
1 'polypeptide(L)'
;RLGRYAKPFGLYKLRSMSRKYSGQNAIQIFTRMNRPDLVEEYRKHRKVRKDPRITAFGKFLRLTSLDELPQLINVLKGDMSLVGPRPILPDELEFYRGRGSLLHSVKPGMTGLWQVSGRNDLPFEKRVELELYYAQNWSFWLDVKILLKTIPAVFRKGSAH
;
A
#
# COMPACT_ATOMS: atom_id res chain seq x y z
N ARG A 1 -9.66 -4.74 3.38
CA ARG A 1 -8.97 -3.55 3.89
C ARG A 1 -9.90 -2.67 4.71
N LEU A 2 -9.33 -1.75 5.51
CA LEU A 2 -10.10 -0.74 6.23
C LEU A 2 -10.22 0.54 5.38
N GLY A 3 -11.45 1.02 5.27
CA GLY A 3 -11.81 2.26 4.58
C GLY A 3 -12.11 3.39 5.55
N ARG A 4 -12.85 4.40 5.07
CA ARG A 4 -13.30 5.52 5.92
C ARG A 4 -14.16 5.00 7.09
N TYR A 5 -13.97 5.60 8.27
CA TYR A 5 -14.60 5.17 9.53
C TYR A 5 -14.28 3.71 9.92
N ALA A 6 -13.11 3.22 9.51
CA ALA A 6 -12.65 1.85 9.74
C ALA A 6 -13.60 0.76 9.18
N LYS A 7 -14.50 1.11 8.25
CA LYS A 7 -15.40 0.13 7.62
C LYS A 7 -14.59 -0.81 6.71
N PRO A 8 -14.73 -2.13 6.87
CA PRO A 8 -14.03 -3.08 6.00
C PRO A 8 -14.60 -3.07 4.59
N PHE A 9 -13.72 -3.18 3.58
CA PHE A 9 -14.11 -3.34 2.18
C PHE A 9 -13.18 -4.29 1.43
N GLY A 10 -13.67 -4.88 0.33
CA GLY A 10 -12.88 -5.74 -0.55
C GLY A 10 -12.06 -4.90 -1.53
N LEU A 11 -10.73 -4.97 -1.44
CA LEU A 11 -9.82 -4.29 -2.35
C LEU A 11 -9.61 -5.11 -3.62
N TYR A 12 -9.95 -4.55 -4.77
CA TYR A 12 -9.71 -5.18 -6.07
C TYR A 12 -8.25 -4.99 -6.52
N LYS A 13 -7.60 -6.09 -6.88
CA LYS A 13 -6.21 -6.06 -7.33
C LYS A 13 -5.92 -7.26 -8.24
N LEU A 14 -5.12 -7.07 -9.31
CA LEU A 14 -4.65 -8.21 -10.09
C LEU A 14 -3.64 -9.02 -9.29
N ARG A 15 -3.73 -10.34 -9.42
CA ARG A 15 -2.85 -11.24 -8.69
C ARG A 15 -1.44 -11.21 -9.29
N SER A 16 -0.48 -10.73 -8.52
CA SER A 16 0.94 -10.72 -8.87
C SER A 16 1.75 -11.85 -8.23
N MET A 17 1.15 -12.57 -7.26
CA MET A 17 1.78 -13.68 -6.53
C MET A 17 1.26 -15.03 -7.00
N SER A 18 2.09 -16.07 -6.90
CA SER A 18 1.72 -17.45 -7.21
C SER A 18 0.56 -17.92 -6.33
N ARG A 19 -0.38 -18.67 -6.94
CA ARG A 19 -1.50 -19.30 -6.25
C ARG A 19 -1.06 -20.26 -5.14
N LYS A 20 0.14 -20.85 -5.25
CA LYS A 20 0.72 -21.74 -4.25
C LYS A 20 0.74 -21.12 -2.84
N TYR A 21 0.83 -19.81 -2.75
CA TYR A 21 0.95 -19.07 -1.48
C TYR A 21 -0.34 -18.33 -1.08
N SER A 22 -1.45 -18.59 -1.79
CA SER A 22 -2.72 -17.91 -1.52
C SER A 22 -3.25 -18.26 -0.14
N GLY A 23 -3.71 -17.26 0.62
CA GLY A 23 -4.29 -17.45 1.96
C GLY A 23 -3.28 -17.79 3.06
N GLN A 24 -1.98 -17.87 2.75
CA GLN A 24 -0.95 -18.21 3.74
C GLN A 24 -0.27 -16.94 4.29
N ASN A 25 0.12 -17.00 5.56
CA ASN A 25 0.90 -15.95 6.20
C ASN A 25 2.31 -15.87 5.63
N ALA A 26 2.79 -14.66 5.32
CA ALA A 26 4.10 -14.43 4.73
C ALA A 26 5.25 -14.99 5.58
N ILE A 27 5.21 -14.80 6.90
CA ILE A 27 6.23 -15.28 7.83
C ILE A 27 6.29 -16.82 7.78
N GLN A 28 5.15 -17.50 7.81
CA GLN A 28 5.10 -18.96 7.73
C GLN A 28 5.68 -19.49 6.40
N ILE A 29 5.42 -18.78 5.30
CA ILE A 29 5.98 -19.14 3.99
C ILE A 29 7.51 -19.01 4.02
N PHE A 30 8.04 -17.87 4.48
CA PHE A 30 9.49 -17.64 4.52
C PHE A 30 10.21 -18.58 5.50
N THR A 31 9.58 -18.91 6.63
CA THR A 31 10.11 -19.93 7.56
C THR A 31 10.18 -21.30 6.90
N ARG A 32 9.13 -21.73 6.18
CA ARG A 32 9.15 -22.99 5.41
C ARG A 32 10.19 -23.02 4.30
N MET A 33 10.53 -21.87 3.73
CA MET A 33 11.59 -21.72 2.72
C MET A 33 12.99 -21.68 3.34
N ASN A 34 13.11 -21.78 4.67
CA ASN A 34 14.36 -21.61 5.42
C ASN A 34 15.07 -20.28 5.08
N ARG A 35 14.30 -19.18 5.05
CA ARG A 35 14.77 -17.83 4.71
C ARG A 35 14.51 -16.86 5.87
N PRO A 36 15.32 -16.95 6.96
CA PRO A 36 15.18 -16.05 8.11
C PRO A 36 15.42 -14.58 7.75
N ASP A 37 16.27 -14.31 6.75
CA ASP A 37 16.51 -12.99 6.19
C ASP A 37 15.21 -12.32 5.70
N LEU A 38 14.36 -13.05 4.98
CA LEU A 38 13.07 -12.53 4.50
C LEU A 38 12.05 -12.37 5.64
N VAL A 39 12.12 -13.18 6.66
CA VAL A 39 11.27 -13.04 7.85
C VAL A 39 11.59 -11.73 8.58
N GLU A 40 12.89 -11.44 8.78
CA GLU A 40 13.34 -10.22 9.43
C GLU A 40 12.97 -8.97 8.61
N GLU A 41 13.28 -8.99 7.29
CA GLU A 41 12.92 -7.91 6.38
C GLU A 41 11.40 -7.65 6.39
N TYR A 42 10.57 -8.70 6.38
CA TYR A 42 9.13 -8.57 6.40
C TYR A 42 8.60 -8.01 7.74
N ARG A 43 9.18 -8.43 8.87
CA ARG A 43 8.81 -7.90 10.19
C ARG A 43 9.09 -6.39 10.27
N LYS A 44 10.24 -5.96 9.76
CA LYS A 44 10.69 -4.57 9.80
C LYS A 44 9.93 -3.65 8.82
N HIS A 45 9.68 -4.12 7.60
CA HIS A 45 9.17 -3.28 6.51
C HIS A 45 7.77 -3.66 6.02
N ARG A 46 7.18 -4.74 6.53
CA ARG A 46 5.91 -5.34 6.05
C ARG A 46 5.91 -5.66 4.55
N LYS A 47 7.09 -5.75 3.96
CA LYS A 47 7.35 -6.11 2.57
C LYS A 47 8.74 -6.71 2.45
N VAL A 48 9.01 -7.35 1.31
CA VAL A 48 10.30 -7.96 0.98
C VAL A 48 10.71 -7.48 -0.41
N ARG A 49 11.96 -7.02 -0.56
CA ARG A 49 12.49 -6.48 -1.84
C ARG A 49 12.49 -7.54 -2.95
N LYS A 50 12.99 -8.73 -2.66
CA LYS A 50 13.03 -9.85 -3.60
C LYS A 50 12.10 -10.96 -3.14
N ASP A 51 10.79 -10.69 -3.20
CA ASP A 51 9.78 -11.62 -2.73
C ASP A 51 9.67 -12.83 -3.67
N PRO A 52 10.02 -14.05 -3.22
CA PRO A 52 10.00 -15.26 -4.04
C PRO A 52 8.57 -15.69 -4.42
N ARG A 53 7.57 -15.13 -3.81
CA ARG A 53 6.15 -15.41 -4.10
C ARG A 53 5.68 -14.73 -5.38
N ILE A 54 6.38 -13.69 -5.84
CA ILE A 54 6.00 -12.89 -7.02
C ILE A 54 6.40 -13.63 -8.28
N THR A 55 5.46 -13.82 -9.21
CA THR A 55 5.71 -14.43 -10.52
C THR A 55 6.42 -13.45 -11.44
N ALA A 56 7.03 -13.94 -12.56
CA ALA A 56 7.64 -13.07 -13.57
C ALA A 56 6.62 -12.07 -14.15
N PHE A 57 5.43 -12.54 -14.49
CA PHE A 57 4.32 -11.68 -14.93
C PHE A 57 3.87 -10.72 -13.81
N GLY A 58 3.85 -11.19 -12.56
CA GLY A 58 3.54 -10.34 -11.41
C GLY A 58 4.54 -9.22 -11.19
N LYS A 59 5.83 -9.43 -11.50
CA LYS A 59 6.84 -8.37 -11.50
C LYS A 59 6.52 -7.29 -12.54
N PHE A 60 6.17 -7.69 -13.76
CA PHE A 60 5.74 -6.75 -14.80
C PHE A 60 4.52 -5.93 -14.35
N LEU A 61 3.48 -6.58 -13.82
CA LEU A 61 2.28 -5.89 -13.32
C LEU A 61 2.61 -4.85 -12.24
N ARG A 62 3.50 -5.20 -11.30
CA ARG A 62 3.92 -4.28 -10.23
C ARG A 62 4.79 -3.13 -10.74
N LEU A 63 5.71 -3.40 -11.68
CA LEU A 63 6.56 -2.37 -12.29
C LEU A 63 5.73 -1.32 -13.04
N THR A 64 4.66 -1.75 -13.69
CA THR A 64 3.74 -0.88 -14.44
C THR A 64 2.59 -0.34 -13.59
N SER A 65 2.46 -0.78 -12.33
CA SER A 65 1.32 -0.48 -11.43
C SER A 65 -0.04 -0.93 -12.00
N LEU A 66 -0.05 -1.78 -13.03
CA LEU A 66 -1.28 -2.32 -13.63
C LEU A 66 -2.05 -3.23 -12.66
N ASP A 67 -1.35 -3.84 -11.70
CA ASP A 67 -1.99 -4.66 -10.67
C ASP A 67 -2.95 -3.86 -9.76
N GLU A 68 -2.82 -2.54 -9.72
CA GLU A 68 -3.66 -1.65 -8.92
C GLU A 68 -4.80 -1.00 -9.71
N LEU A 69 -4.83 -1.11 -11.05
CA LEU A 69 -5.91 -0.54 -11.87
C LEU A 69 -7.33 -0.99 -11.45
N PRO A 70 -7.58 -2.26 -11.05
CA PRO A 70 -8.91 -2.65 -10.59
C PRO A 70 -9.42 -1.89 -9.36
N GLN A 71 -8.55 -1.19 -8.61
CA GLN A 71 -8.97 -0.32 -7.52
C GLN A 71 -9.83 0.87 -7.99
N LEU A 72 -9.80 1.22 -9.29
CA LEU A 72 -10.74 2.18 -9.86
C LEU A 72 -12.21 1.75 -9.64
N ILE A 73 -12.49 0.45 -9.59
CA ILE A 73 -13.82 -0.06 -9.22
C ILE A 73 -14.16 0.32 -7.77
N ASN A 74 -13.18 0.26 -6.85
CA ASN A 74 -13.39 0.71 -5.47
C ASN A 74 -13.64 2.22 -5.39
N VAL A 75 -12.98 3.01 -6.25
CA VAL A 75 -13.23 4.45 -6.34
C VAL A 75 -14.65 4.73 -6.84
N LEU A 76 -15.08 4.06 -7.91
CA LEU A 76 -16.44 4.19 -8.46
C LEU A 76 -17.52 3.76 -7.47
N LYS A 77 -17.26 2.72 -6.66
CA LYS A 77 -18.14 2.26 -5.57
C LYS A 77 -18.16 3.21 -4.37
N GLY A 78 -17.22 4.14 -4.29
CA GLY A 78 -17.10 5.07 -3.17
C GLY A 78 -16.36 4.52 -1.94
N ASP A 79 -15.78 3.31 -2.02
CA ASP A 79 -14.94 2.72 -0.96
C ASP A 79 -13.60 3.45 -0.82
N MET A 80 -13.08 3.95 -1.94
CA MET A 80 -11.80 4.63 -2.06
C MET A 80 -11.93 5.99 -2.74
N SER A 81 -10.86 6.78 -2.68
CA SER A 81 -10.63 7.99 -3.47
C SER A 81 -9.44 7.75 -4.42
N LEU A 82 -9.25 8.62 -5.41
CA LEU A 82 -8.01 8.65 -6.20
C LEU A 82 -6.82 8.98 -5.31
N VAL A 83 -6.98 9.98 -4.41
CA VAL A 83 -5.93 10.42 -3.47
C VAL A 83 -6.36 10.14 -2.04
N GLY A 84 -5.42 9.63 -1.23
CA GLY A 84 -5.67 9.33 0.17
C GLY A 84 -4.55 8.49 0.81
N PRO A 85 -4.66 8.19 2.11
CA PRO A 85 -3.79 7.23 2.77
C PRO A 85 -3.96 5.84 2.13
N ARG A 86 -2.93 4.99 2.23
CA ARG A 86 -3.06 3.62 1.75
C ARG A 86 -4.10 2.84 2.55
N PRO A 87 -4.95 2.02 1.89
CA PRO A 87 -5.87 1.15 2.61
C PRO A 87 -5.10 0.07 3.39
N ILE A 88 -5.17 0.13 4.72
CA ILE A 88 -4.43 -0.73 5.63
C ILE A 88 -5.20 -2.02 5.97
N LEU A 89 -4.47 -3.02 6.46
CA LEU A 89 -5.03 -4.19 7.12
C LEU A 89 -5.37 -3.87 8.59
N PRO A 90 -6.32 -4.60 9.21
CA PRO A 90 -6.63 -4.40 10.63
C PRO A 90 -5.43 -4.52 11.56
N ASP A 91 -4.50 -5.44 11.29
CA ASP A 91 -3.28 -5.66 12.07
C ASP A 91 -2.21 -4.56 11.86
N GLU A 92 -2.34 -3.75 10.81
CA GLU A 92 -1.47 -2.58 10.60
C GLU A 92 -1.88 -1.38 11.45
N LEU A 93 -3.07 -1.39 12.07
CA LEU A 93 -3.61 -0.25 12.83
C LEU A 93 -2.78 0.07 14.09
N GLU A 94 -2.16 -0.92 14.70
CA GLU A 94 -1.28 -0.76 15.88
C GLU A 94 -0.14 0.24 15.66
N PHE A 95 0.37 0.31 14.41
CA PHE A 95 1.47 1.22 14.06
C PHE A 95 1.08 2.70 14.06
N TYR A 96 -0.21 3.00 14.03
CA TYR A 96 -0.71 4.38 14.10
C TYR A 96 -0.87 4.90 15.53
N ARG A 97 -0.48 4.11 16.55
CA ARG A 97 -0.36 4.51 17.95
C ARG A 97 -1.60 5.26 18.47
N GLY A 98 -2.77 4.68 18.32
CA GLY A 98 -4.05 5.26 18.75
C GLY A 98 -4.61 6.35 17.81
N ARG A 99 -3.89 6.78 16.78
CA ARG A 99 -4.36 7.79 15.80
C ARG A 99 -5.12 7.20 14.61
N GLY A 100 -5.64 5.99 14.74
CA GLY A 100 -6.41 5.31 13.70
C GLY A 100 -7.69 6.04 13.31
N SER A 101 -8.35 6.73 14.25
CA SER A 101 -9.53 7.55 13.97
C SER A 101 -9.22 8.69 12.99
N LEU A 102 -8.07 9.35 13.17
CA LEU A 102 -7.61 10.39 12.27
C LEU A 102 -7.31 9.82 10.87
N LEU A 103 -6.60 8.68 10.78
CA LEU A 103 -6.34 8.03 9.51
C LEU A 103 -7.64 7.71 8.76
N HIS A 104 -8.64 7.21 9.47
CA HIS A 104 -9.93 6.80 8.91
C HIS A 104 -10.96 7.94 8.79
N SER A 105 -10.60 9.19 9.09
CA SER A 105 -11.48 10.35 8.85
C SER A 105 -11.65 10.65 7.36
N VAL A 106 -10.69 10.22 6.54
CA VAL A 106 -10.68 10.34 5.07
C VAL A 106 -10.83 8.98 4.39
N LYS A 107 -11.22 8.96 3.10
CA LYS A 107 -11.20 7.73 2.29
C LYS A 107 -9.76 7.32 1.98
N PRO A 108 -9.43 6.02 1.97
CA PRO A 108 -8.15 5.56 1.45
C PRO A 108 -8.03 5.87 -0.04
N GLY A 109 -6.80 6.09 -0.50
CA GLY A 109 -6.50 6.46 -1.88
C GLY A 109 -5.80 5.38 -2.68
N MET A 110 -5.90 5.46 -4.01
CA MET A 110 -5.04 4.70 -4.94
C MET A 110 -3.62 5.26 -4.92
N THR A 111 -3.48 6.59 -4.90
CA THR A 111 -2.22 7.29 -4.65
C THR A 111 -2.32 8.16 -3.41
N GLY A 112 -1.21 8.65 -2.90
CA GLY A 112 -1.20 9.48 -1.70
C GLY A 112 0.14 10.15 -1.45
N LEU A 113 0.20 10.94 -0.40
CA LEU A 113 1.35 11.77 -0.09
C LEU A 113 2.65 10.95 0.08
N TRP A 114 2.60 9.81 0.77
CA TRP A 114 3.77 8.96 0.97
C TRP A 114 4.26 8.33 -0.34
N GLN A 115 3.33 7.92 -1.25
CA GLN A 115 3.70 7.34 -2.54
C GLN A 115 4.48 8.33 -3.42
N VAL A 116 4.16 9.62 -3.35
CA VAL A 116 4.85 10.64 -4.15
C VAL A 116 6.06 11.25 -3.45
N SER A 117 6.27 10.97 -2.14
CA SER A 117 7.36 11.50 -1.33
C SER A 117 8.59 10.59 -1.21
N GLY A 118 8.53 9.37 -1.77
CA GLY A 118 9.67 8.44 -1.72
C GLY A 118 9.28 6.97 -1.76
N ARG A 119 7.97 6.66 -1.69
CA ARG A 119 7.45 5.27 -1.81
C ARG A 119 8.19 4.30 -0.88
N ASN A 120 8.83 3.30 -1.50
CA ASN A 120 9.47 2.18 -0.83
C ASN A 120 10.80 2.53 -0.15
N ASP A 121 11.39 3.68 -0.45
CA ASP A 121 12.65 4.13 0.14
C ASP A 121 12.42 4.80 1.51
N LEU A 122 11.17 5.07 1.88
CA LEU A 122 10.82 5.64 3.17
C LEU A 122 10.74 4.57 4.26
N PRO A 123 11.28 4.82 5.46
CA PRO A 123 10.98 4.04 6.66
C PRO A 123 9.48 3.96 6.91
N PHE A 124 9.03 2.87 7.53
CA PHE A 124 7.60 2.66 7.78
C PHE A 124 7.00 3.76 8.66
N GLU A 125 7.74 4.22 9.67
CA GLU A 125 7.35 5.30 10.58
C GLU A 125 7.10 6.61 9.82
N LYS A 126 7.99 6.93 8.85
CA LYS A 126 7.84 8.14 8.03
C LYS A 126 6.63 8.06 7.12
N ARG A 127 6.32 6.88 6.64
CA ARG A 127 5.08 6.63 5.89
C ARG A 127 3.85 6.93 6.76
N VAL A 128 3.80 6.40 7.99
CA VAL A 128 2.70 6.63 8.94
C VAL A 128 2.52 8.14 9.20
N GLU A 129 3.61 8.86 9.43
CA GLU A 129 3.59 10.32 9.59
C GLU A 129 2.95 11.04 8.40
N LEU A 130 3.37 10.68 7.17
CA LEU A 130 2.85 11.31 5.95
C LEU A 130 1.36 11.00 5.71
N GLU A 131 0.91 9.80 6.04
CA GLU A 131 -0.48 9.40 5.94
C GLU A 131 -1.36 10.16 6.96
N LEU A 132 -0.88 10.31 8.19
CA LEU A 132 -1.56 11.09 9.22
C LEU A 132 -1.55 12.59 8.90
N TYR A 133 -0.42 13.11 8.40
CA TYR A 133 -0.33 14.50 7.93
C TYR A 133 -1.35 14.79 6.84
N TYR A 134 -1.46 13.88 5.84
CA TYR A 134 -2.46 14.02 4.79
C TYR A 134 -3.89 14.05 5.36
N ALA A 135 -4.23 13.12 6.25
CA ALA A 135 -5.55 13.06 6.85
C ALA A 135 -5.91 14.33 7.65
N GLN A 136 -4.91 14.90 8.34
CA GLN A 136 -5.08 16.13 9.13
C GLN A 136 -5.17 17.40 8.27
N ASN A 137 -4.45 17.43 7.15
CA ASN A 137 -4.30 18.63 6.30
C ASN A 137 -4.96 18.46 4.93
N TRP A 138 -5.93 17.54 4.82
CA TRP A 138 -6.59 17.29 3.56
C TRP A 138 -7.17 18.58 2.96
N SER A 139 -6.90 18.79 1.69
CA SER A 139 -7.52 19.86 0.90
C SER A 139 -7.53 19.45 -0.58
N PHE A 140 -8.45 20.03 -1.35
CA PHE A 140 -8.50 19.81 -2.80
C PHE A 140 -7.17 20.13 -3.49
N TRP A 141 -6.51 21.22 -3.12
CA TRP A 141 -5.21 21.59 -3.68
C TRP A 141 -4.07 20.64 -3.32
N LEU A 142 -4.13 20.01 -2.15
CA LEU A 142 -3.19 18.97 -1.78
C LEU A 142 -3.38 17.73 -2.67
N ASP A 143 -4.63 17.35 -2.96
CA ASP A 143 -4.93 16.26 -3.88
C ASP A 143 -4.43 16.54 -5.30
N VAL A 144 -4.65 17.74 -5.83
CA VAL A 144 -4.14 18.15 -7.15
C VAL A 144 -2.61 18.04 -7.19
N LYS A 145 -1.91 18.55 -6.17
CA LYS A 145 -0.43 18.44 -6.08
C LYS A 145 0.04 16.99 -6.05
N ILE A 146 -0.65 16.12 -5.32
CA ILE A 146 -0.31 14.69 -5.25
C ILE A 146 -0.55 14.02 -6.61
N LEU A 147 -1.67 14.30 -7.29
CA LEU A 147 -1.96 13.75 -8.62
C LEU A 147 -0.89 14.14 -9.63
N LEU A 148 -0.49 15.41 -9.69
CA LEU A 148 0.58 15.88 -10.57
C LEU A 148 1.91 15.18 -10.28
N LYS A 149 2.25 14.95 -9.00
CA LYS A 149 3.46 14.23 -8.61
C LYS A 149 3.36 12.72 -8.83
N THR A 150 2.16 12.16 -8.92
CA THR A 150 1.95 10.72 -9.17
C THR A 150 2.40 10.33 -10.58
N ILE A 151 2.17 11.19 -11.58
CA ILE A 151 2.56 10.91 -12.98
C ILE A 151 4.05 10.54 -13.08
N PRO A 152 5.01 11.40 -12.70
CA PRO A 152 6.43 11.03 -12.75
C PRO A 152 6.80 9.90 -11.78
N ALA A 153 6.09 9.78 -10.65
CA ALA A 153 6.35 8.73 -9.68
C ALA A 153 6.04 7.32 -10.20
N VAL A 154 5.03 7.16 -11.05
CA VAL A 154 4.72 5.87 -11.71
C VAL A 154 5.83 5.46 -12.67
N PHE A 155 6.45 6.40 -13.38
CA PHE A 155 7.49 6.14 -14.37
C PHE A 155 8.90 6.03 -13.78
N ARG A 156 9.13 6.36 -12.50
CA ARG A 156 10.45 6.17 -11.86
C ARG A 156 10.77 4.68 -11.77
N LYS A 157 11.73 4.23 -12.57
CA LYS A 157 12.30 2.87 -12.50
C LYS A 157 12.88 2.63 -11.09
N GLY A 158 12.46 1.56 -10.44
CA GLY A 158 13.08 1.08 -9.21
C GLY A 158 12.20 1.13 -7.94
N SER A 159 11.06 1.79 -7.94
CA SER A 159 10.21 1.92 -6.74
C SER A 159 9.06 0.91 -6.64
N ALA A 160 8.96 -0.03 -7.57
CA ALA A 160 7.98 -1.13 -7.55
C ALA A 160 8.67 -2.42 -7.11
N HIS A 161 8.79 -2.63 -5.81
CA HIS A 161 9.22 -3.92 -5.22
C HIS A 161 8.17 -4.39 -4.23
#